data_294e164c121cdc953a5ee0d6f20ed3ff
#
_entry.id   294e164c121cdc953a5ee0d6f20ed3ff
#
_cell.length_a   1.000
_cell.length_b   1.000
_cell.length_c   1.000
_cell.angle_alpha   90.00
_cell.angle_beta   90.00
_cell.angle_gamma   90.00
#
_symmetry.space_group_name_H-M   'P 1'
#
loop_
_entity.id
_entity.type
_entity.pdbx_description
1 polymer ?
#
loop_
_entity_poly.entity_id
_entity_poly.type
_entity_poly.pdbx_seq_one_letter_code
_entity_poly.pdbx_strand_id
1 'polypeptide(L)'
;MKRIIYCLVLLGLTITGCDPMEDVYQETATEADPIIGSDNYTLTSDDYAELELDFGNFSSIDDARTMLPGFLAEKYPFWGEGSSVVVGYKLYVGNAEGVSDFTGADIYEFTNSDYATTGSDAFGFYPNVNATNEIPAILDAQIASPTEGQIVLAKYDQYTETPEVGLADLVAYNFAGSMEGWTVAEESGADEVWTSQSGYVQGNGYFGTQIANEEWLVSPSIDLSGESDLKFQITQELDFAGDTSLIKILVSTDYTDDVLTATWDEITLANPATGDMASSEDYDFSAYDGETINVAFRYESTDSDAARWRIANLKIKTLGATGNTNSKGEYFMYTGGSWEAVEGVYYLSSADFDSMGEGSGQPGQYDNFGSSISPDDYLPTFLGLTFPYAQEEDELFVIYDYYSSSSGAQIRGNLYTVTGGVWTGHESVIDTTLQFGFEDGIWVPDNTIRYTMTTDDYATIVAALADQYPSATSSMENYGNMDRRAGNPAEWTNPMVLDAINVVLDALNPSAEEEQKYVVTIDVYNGSNTTEDFAVIKIGGEWIYQE
;
A
#
# COMPACT_ATOMS: atom_id res chain seq x y z
N MET A 1 -74.57 -54.50 1.40
CA MET A 1 -73.28 -54.38 2.07
C MET A 1 -72.29 -55.51 1.66
N LYS A 2 -72.63 -56.80 1.67
CA LYS A 2 -71.63 -57.84 1.32
C LYS A 2 -71.11 -57.77 -0.14
N ARG A 3 -71.90 -57.33 -1.11
CA ARG A 3 -71.46 -57.19 -2.50
C ARG A 3 -70.49 -56.01 -2.77
N ILE A 4 -70.59 -54.96 -1.92
CA ILE A 4 -69.66 -53.81 -1.99
C ILE A 4 -68.32 -54.19 -1.41
N ILE A 5 -68.28 -55.02 -0.36
CA ILE A 5 -67.04 -55.52 0.24
C ILE A 5 -66.28 -56.42 -0.73
N TYR A 6 -66.95 -57.28 -1.51
CA TYR A 6 -66.28 -58.11 -2.53
C TYR A 6 -65.74 -57.29 -3.71
N CYS A 7 -66.40 -56.21 -4.14
CA CYS A 7 -65.87 -55.29 -5.14
C CYS A 7 -64.67 -54.51 -4.60
N LEU A 8 -64.67 -54.07 -3.33
CA LEU A 8 -63.49 -53.40 -2.67
C LEU A 8 -62.33 -54.34 -2.50
N VAL A 9 -62.56 -55.63 -2.16
CA VAL A 9 -61.49 -56.63 -2.06
C VAL A 9 -60.96 -57.00 -3.45
N LEU A 10 -61.77 -57.07 -4.48
CA LEU A 10 -61.32 -57.31 -5.84
C LEU A 10 -60.57 -56.10 -6.41
N LEU A 11 -60.95 -54.86 -6.05
CA LEU A 11 -60.24 -53.64 -6.43
C LEU A 11 -58.91 -53.50 -5.71
N GLY A 12 -58.84 -54.00 -4.46
CA GLY A 12 -57.58 -54.02 -3.67
C GLY A 12 -56.57 -55.05 -4.17
N LEU A 13 -56.99 -56.11 -4.83
CA LEU A 13 -56.10 -57.14 -5.41
C LEU A 13 -55.59 -56.78 -6.82
N THR A 14 -56.13 -55.77 -7.48
CA THR A 14 -55.60 -55.29 -8.76
C THR A 14 -54.60 -54.15 -8.68
N ILE A 15 -54.27 -53.68 -7.45
CA ILE A 15 -53.30 -52.63 -7.26
C ILE A 15 -51.90 -53.19 -6.87
N THR A 16 -51.73 -54.49 -6.76
CA THR A 16 -50.41 -55.16 -6.78
C THR A 16 -49.99 -55.40 -8.21
N GLY A 17 -49.99 -54.33 -9.03
CA GLY A 17 -49.31 -54.32 -10.31
C GLY A 17 -47.81 -54.32 -10.05
N CYS A 18 -47.11 -55.28 -10.59
CA CYS A 18 -45.67 -55.21 -10.79
C CYS A 18 -45.39 -53.82 -11.38
N ASP A 19 -44.56 -53.05 -10.77
CA ASP A 19 -43.98 -51.87 -11.38
C ASP A 19 -43.11 -52.35 -12.56
N PRO A 20 -43.57 -52.20 -13.82
CA PRO A 20 -42.83 -52.74 -14.96
C PRO A 20 -41.53 -51.97 -15.23
N MET A 21 -41.23 -51.01 -14.39
CA MET A 21 -40.01 -50.19 -14.46
C MET A 21 -39.01 -50.56 -13.37
N GLU A 22 -39.39 -51.43 -12.39
CA GLU A 22 -38.48 -51.78 -11.28
C GLU A 22 -37.24 -52.55 -11.79
N ASP A 23 -37.40 -53.44 -12.76
CA ASP A 23 -36.30 -54.13 -13.44
C ASP A 23 -35.45 -53.14 -14.29
N VAL A 24 -36.10 -52.15 -14.91
CA VAL A 24 -35.39 -51.11 -15.67
C VAL A 24 -34.66 -50.14 -14.73
N TYR A 25 -35.26 -49.82 -13.58
CA TYR A 25 -34.54 -49.02 -12.56
C TYR A 25 -33.41 -49.80 -11.92
N GLN A 26 -33.52 -51.11 -11.74
CA GLN A 26 -32.43 -51.94 -11.25
C GLN A 26 -31.36 -52.23 -12.33
N GLU A 27 -31.73 -52.31 -13.61
CA GLU A 27 -30.81 -52.45 -14.73
C GLU A 27 -30.12 -51.11 -15.10
N THR A 28 -30.76 -49.95 -14.82
CA THR A 28 -30.17 -48.62 -15.00
C THR A 28 -29.49 -48.08 -13.73
N ALA A 29 -29.70 -48.75 -12.61
CA ALA A 29 -28.91 -48.56 -11.37
C ALA A 29 -27.60 -49.39 -11.36
N THR A 30 -27.03 -49.73 -12.53
CA THR A 30 -25.59 -49.89 -12.62
C THR A 30 -24.99 -48.61 -12.18
N GLU A 31 -24.16 -48.63 -11.14
CA GLU A 31 -23.33 -47.50 -10.73
C GLU A 31 -22.83 -46.87 -12.02
N ALA A 32 -23.27 -45.64 -12.27
CA ALA A 32 -22.77 -44.91 -13.41
C ALA A 32 -21.26 -44.85 -13.20
N ASP A 33 -20.49 -45.40 -14.14
CA ASP A 33 -19.05 -45.32 -14.06
C ASP A 33 -18.68 -43.87 -13.74
N PRO A 34 -17.93 -43.61 -12.67
CA PRO A 34 -17.65 -42.25 -12.28
C PRO A 34 -17.00 -41.52 -13.45
N ILE A 35 -17.43 -40.31 -13.70
CA ILE A 35 -16.81 -39.46 -14.73
C ILE A 35 -15.42 -39.08 -14.23
N ILE A 36 -14.38 -39.54 -14.92
CA ILE A 36 -13.01 -39.09 -14.66
C ILE A 36 -12.79 -37.81 -15.46
N GLY A 37 -12.58 -36.72 -14.76
CA GLY A 37 -12.38 -35.39 -15.34
C GLY A 37 -11.01 -34.79 -14.97
N SER A 38 -10.56 -33.86 -15.80
CA SER A 38 -9.40 -33.00 -15.49
C SER A 38 -9.73 -31.57 -15.93
N ASP A 39 -9.48 -30.57 -15.05
CA ASP A 39 -9.76 -29.16 -15.32
C ASP A 39 -8.69 -28.25 -14.72
N ASN A 40 -8.58 -27.03 -15.31
CA ASN A 40 -7.83 -25.93 -14.76
C ASN A 40 -8.85 -24.81 -14.48
N TYR A 41 -9.14 -24.57 -13.21
CA TYR A 41 -10.14 -23.62 -12.80
C TYR A 41 -9.55 -22.49 -11.98
N THR A 42 -9.74 -21.25 -12.39
CA THR A 42 -9.35 -20.07 -11.62
C THR A 42 -10.57 -19.51 -10.89
N LEU A 43 -10.46 -19.31 -9.58
CA LEU A 43 -11.54 -18.76 -8.76
C LEU A 43 -11.92 -17.36 -9.23
N THR A 44 -13.24 -17.14 -9.31
CA THR A 44 -13.84 -15.84 -9.62
C THR A 44 -14.18 -15.08 -8.34
N SER A 45 -14.55 -13.80 -8.46
CA SER A 45 -15.01 -12.99 -7.32
C SER A 45 -16.25 -13.59 -6.62
N ASP A 46 -17.12 -14.24 -7.40
CA ASP A 46 -18.32 -14.88 -6.85
C ASP A 46 -17.95 -16.13 -6.04
N ASP A 47 -16.95 -16.90 -6.49
CA ASP A 47 -16.44 -18.07 -5.77
C ASP A 47 -15.80 -17.67 -4.43
N TYR A 48 -15.05 -16.56 -4.38
CA TYR A 48 -14.51 -16.02 -3.12
C TYR A 48 -15.62 -15.57 -2.16
N ALA A 49 -16.70 -14.98 -2.70
CA ALA A 49 -17.85 -14.61 -1.88
C ALA A 49 -18.60 -15.84 -1.33
N GLU A 50 -18.72 -16.92 -2.11
CA GLU A 50 -19.30 -18.21 -1.68
C GLU A 50 -18.45 -18.87 -0.59
N LEU A 51 -17.13 -18.73 -0.67
CA LEU A 51 -16.17 -19.20 0.35
C LEU A 51 -16.09 -18.27 1.58
N GLU A 52 -16.90 -17.19 1.65
CA GLU A 52 -16.90 -16.19 2.72
C GLU A 52 -15.54 -15.48 2.88
N LEU A 53 -14.79 -15.30 1.77
CA LEU A 53 -13.51 -14.62 1.72
C LEU A 53 -13.69 -13.17 1.26
N ASP A 54 -13.98 -12.28 2.20
CA ASP A 54 -14.32 -10.87 1.98
C ASP A 54 -13.26 -10.07 1.21
N PHE A 55 -11.99 -10.48 1.30
CA PHE A 55 -10.88 -9.81 0.60
C PHE A 55 -10.57 -10.42 -0.78
N GLY A 56 -11.29 -11.45 -1.20
CA GLY A 56 -11.07 -12.12 -2.48
C GLY A 56 -9.72 -12.83 -2.61
N ASN A 57 -9.17 -13.31 -1.49
CA ASN A 57 -7.94 -14.10 -1.41
C ASN A 57 -7.95 -14.99 -0.17
N PHE A 58 -7.10 -16.02 -0.16
CA PHE A 58 -6.84 -16.85 1.02
C PHE A 58 -5.73 -16.22 1.88
N SER A 59 -5.86 -16.37 3.20
CA SER A 59 -4.85 -15.90 4.17
C SER A 59 -3.63 -16.81 4.25
N SER A 60 -3.77 -18.07 3.85
CA SER A 60 -2.68 -19.06 3.82
C SER A 60 -2.95 -20.18 2.82
N ILE A 61 -1.90 -20.92 2.45
CA ILE A 61 -2.03 -22.14 1.64
C ILE A 61 -2.86 -23.19 2.38
N ASP A 62 -2.75 -23.25 3.70
CA ASP A 62 -3.48 -24.24 4.52
C ASP A 62 -4.99 -23.92 4.56
N ASP A 63 -5.38 -22.64 4.54
CA ASP A 63 -6.78 -22.24 4.36
C ASP A 63 -7.30 -22.72 3.01
N ALA A 64 -6.54 -22.50 1.93
CA ALA A 64 -6.90 -22.98 0.60
C ALA A 64 -7.04 -24.51 0.55
N ARG A 65 -6.09 -25.25 1.14
CA ARG A 65 -6.13 -26.72 1.26
C ARG A 65 -7.36 -27.21 2.01
N THR A 66 -7.83 -26.46 3.00
CA THR A 66 -8.96 -26.84 3.86
C THR A 66 -10.31 -26.51 3.22
N MET A 67 -10.43 -25.35 2.56
CA MET A 67 -11.70 -24.84 2.08
C MET A 67 -12.04 -25.33 0.66
N LEU A 68 -11.04 -25.44 -0.21
CA LEU A 68 -11.26 -25.81 -1.62
C LEU A 68 -11.84 -27.22 -1.84
N PRO A 69 -11.55 -28.27 -1.02
CA PRO A 69 -12.22 -29.57 -1.19
C PRO A 69 -13.75 -29.51 -1.17
N GLY A 70 -14.32 -28.74 -0.23
CA GLY A 70 -15.77 -28.54 -0.15
C GLY A 70 -16.33 -27.86 -1.38
N PHE A 71 -15.70 -26.76 -1.80
CA PHE A 71 -16.05 -26.03 -3.01
C PHE A 71 -16.00 -26.91 -4.28
N LEU A 72 -14.93 -27.72 -4.42
CA LEU A 72 -14.78 -28.62 -5.57
C LEU A 72 -15.84 -29.73 -5.59
N ALA A 73 -16.26 -30.23 -4.43
CA ALA A 73 -17.33 -31.22 -4.33
C ALA A 73 -18.66 -30.66 -4.82
N GLU A 74 -18.96 -29.38 -4.56
CA GLU A 74 -20.17 -28.71 -5.05
C GLU A 74 -20.08 -28.39 -6.54
N LYS A 75 -18.89 -27.99 -7.00
CA LYS A 75 -18.65 -27.63 -8.40
C LYS A 75 -18.60 -28.83 -9.34
N TYR A 76 -18.06 -29.94 -8.92
CA TYR A 76 -17.89 -31.17 -9.72
C TYR A 76 -18.62 -32.37 -9.09
N PRO A 77 -19.95 -32.32 -8.88
CA PRO A 77 -20.68 -33.32 -8.09
C PRO A 77 -20.75 -34.72 -8.71
N PHE A 78 -20.37 -34.86 -9.98
CA PHE A 78 -20.43 -36.12 -10.72
C PHE A 78 -19.06 -36.70 -11.06
N TRP A 79 -17.98 -36.04 -10.62
CA TRP A 79 -16.65 -36.56 -10.84
C TRP A 79 -16.28 -37.57 -9.76
N GLY A 80 -15.52 -38.58 -10.17
CA GLY A 80 -15.16 -39.70 -9.32
C GLY A 80 -13.66 -39.94 -9.27
N GLU A 81 -13.30 -41.09 -8.74
CA GLU A 81 -11.93 -41.52 -8.48
C GLU A 81 -11.00 -41.34 -9.68
N GLY A 82 -9.83 -40.75 -9.44
CA GLY A 82 -8.85 -40.40 -10.47
C GLY A 82 -9.08 -39.10 -11.20
N SER A 83 -10.12 -38.32 -10.83
CA SER A 83 -10.28 -36.96 -11.33
C SER A 83 -9.29 -35.99 -10.70
N SER A 84 -8.91 -34.93 -11.43
CA SER A 84 -7.97 -33.92 -10.94
C SER A 84 -8.36 -32.51 -11.36
N VAL A 85 -8.11 -31.52 -10.51
CA VAL A 85 -8.31 -30.10 -10.80
C VAL A 85 -7.12 -29.29 -10.32
N VAL A 86 -6.61 -28.41 -11.18
CA VAL A 86 -5.68 -27.36 -10.79
C VAL A 86 -6.48 -26.09 -10.53
N VAL A 87 -6.51 -25.63 -9.29
CA VAL A 87 -7.24 -24.44 -8.88
C VAL A 87 -6.28 -23.26 -8.82
N GLY A 88 -6.51 -22.25 -9.70
CA GLY A 88 -5.87 -20.96 -9.62
C GLY A 88 -6.57 -20.09 -8.58
N TYR A 89 -5.81 -19.49 -7.67
CA TYR A 89 -6.37 -18.66 -6.61
C TYR A 89 -5.39 -17.55 -6.19
N LYS A 90 -5.92 -16.56 -5.49
CA LYS A 90 -5.15 -15.46 -4.89
C LYS A 90 -4.77 -15.80 -3.46
N LEU A 91 -3.48 -15.65 -3.16
CA LEU A 91 -2.89 -15.90 -1.85
C LEU A 91 -2.34 -14.60 -1.28
N TYR A 92 -2.75 -14.24 -0.07
CA TYR A 92 -2.13 -13.16 0.68
C TYR A 92 -0.78 -13.64 1.25
N VAL A 93 0.29 -12.98 0.83
CA VAL A 93 1.67 -13.28 1.28
C VAL A 93 2.22 -12.23 2.24
N GLY A 94 1.42 -11.19 2.52
CA GLY A 94 1.82 -10.10 3.39
C GLY A 94 2.56 -8.98 2.67
N ASN A 95 2.81 -7.91 3.42
CA ASN A 95 3.66 -6.82 2.93
C ASN A 95 5.12 -7.26 2.93
N ALA A 96 5.95 -6.59 2.12
CA ALA A 96 7.39 -6.83 2.13
C ALA A 96 7.98 -6.63 3.52
N GLU A 97 8.85 -7.54 3.93
CA GLU A 97 9.56 -7.47 5.21
C GLU A 97 10.44 -6.21 5.25
N GLY A 98 10.49 -5.54 6.41
CA GLY A 98 11.27 -4.32 6.62
C GLY A 98 10.57 -3.00 6.24
N VAL A 99 9.53 -3.00 5.40
CA VAL A 99 8.80 -1.77 5.04
C VAL A 99 8.22 -1.07 6.27
N SER A 100 7.72 -1.86 7.23
CA SER A 100 7.13 -1.34 8.48
C SER A 100 8.12 -0.56 9.34
N ASP A 101 9.41 -0.86 9.25
CA ASP A 101 10.45 -0.19 10.02
C ASP A 101 10.62 1.27 9.57
N PHE A 102 10.41 1.53 8.28
CA PHE A 102 10.47 2.87 7.70
C PHE A 102 9.13 3.61 7.78
N THR A 103 8.01 2.94 7.47
CA THR A 103 6.70 3.58 7.50
C THR A 103 6.20 3.85 8.92
N GLY A 104 6.73 3.17 9.91
CA GLY A 104 6.46 3.35 11.34
C GLY A 104 7.55 4.11 12.10
N ALA A 105 8.59 4.59 11.42
CA ALA A 105 9.66 5.35 12.04
C ALA A 105 9.17 6.68 12.63
N ASP A 106 9.82 7.15 13.66
CA ASP A 106 9.61 8.49 14.19
C ASP A 106 9.97 9.53 13.12
N ILE A 107 9.20 10.62 13.06
CA ILE A 107 9.45 11.71 12.13
C ILE A 107 10.06 12.87 12.90
N TYR A 108 11.17 13.39 12.41
CA TYR A 108 11.76 14.65 12.86
C TYR A 108 11.64 15.67 11.74
N GLU A 109 10.81 16.69 11.94
CA GLU A 109 10.66 17.82 11.01
C GLU A 109 11.60 18.95 11.44
N PHE A 110 12.43 19.42 10.51
CA PHE A 110 13.38 20.50 10.74
C PHE A 110 12.66 21.82 10.98
N THR A 111 13.12 22.52 12.00
CA THR A 111 12.73 23.89 12.30
C THR A 111 13.76 24.89 11.78
N ASN A 112 13.39 26.17 11.71
CA ASN A 112 14.33 27.22 11.31
C ASN A 112 15.59 27.26 12.20
N SER A 113 15.44 26.98 13.49
CA SER A 113 16.57 26.93 14.42
C SER A 113 17.56 25.78 14.12
N ASP A 114 17.10 24.68 13.54
CA ASP A 114 17.97 23.57 13.18
C ASP A 114 18.91 23.94 12.03
N TYR A 115 18.39 24.64 11.00
CA TYR A 115 19.22 25.15 9.90
C TYR A 115 20.25 26.17 10.40
N ALA A 116 19.89 27.00 11.37
CA ALA A 116 20.79 27.99 11.97
C ALA A 116 22.00 27.34 12.65
N THR A 117 21.89 26.14 13.23
CA THR A 117 22.98 25.41 13.84
C THR A 117 24.06 25.00 12.83
N THR A 118 23.71 24.86 11.56
CA THR A 118 24.63 24.56 10.45
C THR A 118 25.28 25.83 9.87
N GLY A 119 24.92 27.00 10.40
CA GLY A 119 25.38 28.29 9.90
C GLY A 119 24.55 28.82 8.73
N SER A 120 23.41 28.24 8.44
CA SER A 120 22.45 28.77 7.47
C SER A 120 21.63 29.90 8.11
N ASP A 121 21.48 31.00 7.38
CA ASP A 121 20.58 32.11 7.67
C ASP A 121 19.25 32.01 6.89
N ALA A 122 18.96 30.80 6.42
CA ALA A 122 17.81 30.46 5.58
C ALA A 122 16.90 29.44 6.28
N PHE A 123 15.67 29.32 5.81
CA PHE A 123 14.67 28.33 6.28
C PHE A 123 14.82 26.97 5.61
N GLY A 124 16.02 26.60 5.18
CA GLY A 124 16.36 25.37 4.51
C GLY A 124 17.87 25.26 4.28
N PHE A 125 18.33 24.11 3.84
CA PHE A 125 19.71 23.96 3.39
C PHE A 125 19.94 24.66 2.05
N TYR A 126 21.11 25.25 1.88
CA TYR A 126 21.54 25.78 0.58
C TYR A 126 21.76 24.64 -0.43
N PRO A 127 21.67 24.90 -1.75
CA PRO A 127 21.79 23.86 -2.78
C PRO A 127 23.11 23.07 -2.77
N ASN A 128 24.19 23.70 -2.26
CA ASN A 128 25.52 23.12 -2.19
C ASN A 128 25.81 22.38 -0.88
N VAL A 129 24.88 22.36 0.06
CA VAL A 129 24.99 21.62 1.32
C VAL A 129 24.58 20.17 1.10
N ASN A 130 25.42 19.24 1.58
CA ASN A 130 25.02 17.84 1.66
C ASN A 130 24.32 17.61 2.99
N ALA A 131 22.99 17.61 2.98
CA ALA A 131 22.15 17.48 4.17
C ALA A 131 22.46 16.19 4.96
N THR A 132 22.74 15.08 4.29
CA THR A 132 23.10 13.79 4.92
C THR A 132 24.27 13.91 5.91
N ASN A 133 25.19 14.85 5.66
CA ASN A 133 26.34 15.08 6.56
C ASN A 133 26.00 15.98 7.77
N GLU A 134 25.01 16.84 7.64
CA GLU A 134 24.63 17.82 8.67
C GLU A 134 23.58 17.26 9.64
N ILE A 135 22.66 16.44 9.15
CA ILE A 135 21.51 15.89 9.89
C ILE A 135 21.93 15.13 11.16
N PRO A 136 22.96 14.25 11.16
CA PRO A 136 23.33 13.49 12.36
C PRO A 136 23.61 14.35 13.59
N ALA A 137 24.28 15.49 13.41
CA ALA A 137 24.61 16.39 14.51
C ALA A 137 23.35 17.09 15.08
N ILE A 138 22.37 17.35 14.23
CA ILE A 138 21.08 17.94 14.62
C ILE A 138 20.25 16.91 15.39
N LEU A 139 20.15 15.69 14.87
CA LEU A 139 19.44 14.60 15.56
C LEU A 139 20.04 14.29 16.94
N ASP A 140 21.37 14.31 17.06
CA ASP A 140 22.07 14.16 18.35
C ASP A 140 21.72 15.28 19.34
N ALA A 141 21.53 16.50 18.87
CA ALA A 141 21.17 17.64 19.70
C ALA A 141 19.70 17.63 20.13
N GLN A 142 18.81 17.16 19.26
CA GLN A 142 17.37 17.27 19.42
C GLN A 142 16.72 16.01 20.03
N ILE A 143 17.26 14.83 19.76
CA ILE A 143 16.70 13.57 20.25
C ILE A 143 17.46 13.14 21.52
N ALA A 144 16.83 13.38 22.66
CA ALA A 144 17.43 13.00 23.94
C ALA A 144 17.32 11.48 24.17
N SER A 145 18.48 10.83 24.40
CA SER A 145 18.57 9.40 24.74
C SER A 145 18.00 8.44 23.67
N PRO A 146 18.50 8.51 22.44
CA PRO A 146 18.08 7.57 21.40
C PRO A 146 18.44 6.13 21.79
N THR A 147 17.68 5.18 21.26
CA THR A 147 17.91 3.74 21.51
C THR A 147 18.65 3.10 20.33
N GLU A 148 19.50 2.10 20.61
CA GLU A 148 20.19 1.36 19.56
C GLU A 148 19.18 0.73 18.58
N GLY A 149 19.36 0.95 17.26
CA GLY A 149 18.46 0.53 16.21
C GLY A 149 17.25 1.44 16.00
N GLN A 150 17.10 2.54 16.70
CA GLN A 150 16.03 3.51 16.45
C GLN A 150 16.19 4.13 15.06
N ILE A 151 15.12 4.11 14.27
CA ILE A 151 15.05 4.71 12.94
C ILE A 151 14.24 6.01 13.02
N VAL A 152 14.71 7.05 12.36
CA VAL A 152 14.05 8.36 12.26
C VAL A 152 14.04 8.80 10.80
N LEU A 153 12.88 9.28 10.34
CA LEU A 153 12.76 10.05 9.09
C LEU A 153 13.00 11.52 9.41
N ALA A 154 14.12 12.05 8.96
CA ALA A 154 14.43 13.48 9.04
C ALA A 154 13.85 14.19 7.81
N LYS A 155 12.81 15.03 8.00
CA LYS A 155 12.19 15.83 6.93
C LYS A 155 12.75 17.25 6.96
N TYR A 156 13.20 17.73 5.81
CA TYR A 156 13.86 19.04 5.71
C TYR A 156 13.63 19.67 4.35
N ASP A 157 13.83 21.00 4.26
CA ASP A 157 13.79 21.75 3.02
C ASP A 157 15.21 22.05 2.52
N GLN A 158 15.40 21.94 1.22
CA GLN A 158 16.62 22.35 0.54
C GLN A 158 16.29 23.29 -0.63
N TYR A 159 16.93 24.43 -0.67
CA TYR A 159 16.77 25.37 -1.77
C TYR A 159 17.24 24.78 -3.09
N THR A 160 16.47 25.03 -4.16
CA THR A 160 16.82 24.59 -5.51
C THR A 160 17.84 25.51 -6.20
N GLU A 161 17.91 26.78 -5.74
CA GLU A 161 18.87 27.79 -6.16
C GLU A 161 19.35 28.59 -4.93
N THR A 162 20.36 29.43 -5.10
CA THR A 162 20.83 30.28 -4.00
C THR A 162 19.73 31.24 -3.58
N PRO A 163 19.24 31.17 -2.32
CA PRO A 163 18.14 32.01 -1.86
C PRO A 163 18.58 33.47 -1.69
N GLU A 164 17.57 34.37 -1.71
CA GLU A 164 17.78 35.78 -1.35
C GLU A 164 17.62 35.93 0.18
N VAL A 165 18.69 36.36 0.85
CA VAL A 165 18.68 36.61 2.29
C VAL A 165 17.92 37.91 2.59
N GLY A 166 17.01 37.84 3.56
CA GLY A 166 16.20 38.99 3.96
C GLY A 166 15.09 38.60 4.94
N LEU A 167 14.06 39.43 5.07
CA LEU A 167 12.86 39.05 5.81
C LEU A 167 12.09 38.01 5.02
N ALA A 168 11.85 36.85 5.62
CA ALA A 168 11.06 35.76 5.07
C ALA A 168 9.81 35.52 5.91
N ASP A 169 8.73 35.03 5.26
CA ASP A 169 7.47 34.72 5.93
C ASP A 169 7.66 33.43 6.77
N LEU A 170 7.55 33.54 8.09
CA LEU A 170 7.52 32.43 9.03
C LEU A 170 6.10 31.86 9.15
N VAL A 171 5.11 32.77 9.28
CA VAL A 171 3.68 32.44 9.33
C VAL A 171 2.96 33.31 8.33
N ALA A 172 2.06 32.73 7.53
CA ALA A 172 1.26 33.48 6.59
C ALA A 172 -0.18 32.94 6.57
N TYR A 173 -1.14 33.84 6.82
CA TYR A 173 -2.56 33.61 6.59
C TYR A 173 -3.00 34.43 5.38
N ASN A 174 -3.57 33.80 4.37
CA ASN A 174 -3.93 34.46 3.10
C ASN A 174 -5.44 34.63 2.92
N PHE A 175 -6.25 34.05 3.79
CA PHE A 175 -7.71 34.09 3.81
C PHE A 175 -8.34 33.86 2.43
N ALA A 176 -7.80 32.93 1.66
CA ALA A 176 -8.18 32.65 0.28
C ALA A 176 -9.48 31.83 0.16
N GLY A 177 -10.57 32.33 0.75
CA GLY A 177 -11.90 31.73 0.70
C GLY A 177 -12.26 30.90 1.94
N SER A 178 -11.43 30.94 2.99
CA SER A 178 -11.70 30.35 4.30
C SER A 178 -11.16 31.23 5.42
N MET A 179 -11.48 30.92 6.67
CA MET A 179 -10.90 31.55 7.85
C MET A 179 -9.61 30.87 8.32
N GLU A 180 -9.10 29.87 7.63
CA GLU A 180 -7.82 29.19 7.88
C GLU A 180 -7.64 28.76 9.35
N GLY A 181 -8.72 28.26 9.98
CA GLY A 181 -8.72 27.82 11.39
C GLY A 181 -8.94 28.93 12.42
N TRP A 182 -9.05 30.19 11.99
CA TRP A 182 -9.43 31.28 12.90
C TRP A 182 -10.87 31.09 13.37
N THR A 183 -11.14 31.42 14.62
CA THR A 183 -12.44 31.26 15.30
C THR A 183 -13.05 32.61 15.63
N VAL A 184 -14.39 32.69 15.55
CA VAL A 184 -15.16 33.86 15.94
C VAL A 184 -15.60 33.71 17.39
N ALA A 185 -15.36 34.75 18.20
CA ALA A 185 -15.93 34.89 19.55
C ALA A 185 -16.88 36.08 19.56
N GLU A 186 -18.18 35.84 19.83
CA GLU A 186 -19.23 36.85 19.94
C GLU A 186 -19.36 37.31 21.38
N GLU A 187 -19.11 38.60 21.66
CA GLU A 187 -19.27 39.16 23.01
C GLU A 187 -20.56 39.93 23.17
N SER A 188 -20.98 40.63 22.13
CA SER A 188 -22.28 41.34 22.12
C SER A 188 -22.78 41.54 20.70
N GLY A 189 -24.10 41.56 20.55
CA GLY A 189 -24.76 41.68 19.26
C GLY A 189 -25.61 40.47 18.95
N ALA A 190 -26.27 40.45 17.79
CA ALA A 190 -27.12 39.35 17.36
C ALA A 190 -26.84 38.89 15.94
N ASP A 191 -25.95 39.58 15.23
CA ASP A 191 -25.66 39.37 13.83
C ASP A 191 -24.18 38.99 13.67
N GLU A 192 -23.88 37.99 12.84
CA GLU A 192 -22.54 37.56 12.50
C GLU A 192 -21.80 38.66 11.70
N VAL A 193 -20.78 39.25 12.32
CA VAL A 193 -20.00 40.34 11.75
C VAL A 193 -18.88 39.81 10.86
N TRP A 194 -18.17 38.78 11.33
CA TRP A 194 -17.03 38.19 10.60
C TRP A 194 -17.48 37.19 9.55
N THR A 195 -17.07 37.39 8.31
CA THR A 195 -17.37 36.49 7.19
C THR A 195 -16.14 36.25 6.34
N SER A 196 -15.98 35.01 5.85
CA SER A 196 -14.97 34.65 4.84
C SER A 196 -15.45 35.05 3.46
N GLN A 197 -14.58 35.68 2.68
CA GLN A 197 -14.80 36.11 1.31
C GLN A 197 -13.70 35.53 0.41
N SER A 198 -13.84 35.69 -0.92
CA SER A 198 -12.78 35.31 -1.84
C SER A 198 -11.57 36.24 -1.69
N GLY A 199 -10.50 35.74 -1.03
CA GLY A 199 -9.25 36.45 -0.85
C GLY A 199 -9.16 37.43 0.33
N TYR A 200 -10.11 37.41 1.26
CA TYR A 200 -10.05 38.17 2.53
C TYR A 200 -11.10 37.69 3.53
N VAL A 201 -10.90 37.98 4.79
CA VAL A 201 -11.96 37.95 5.82
C VAL A 201 -12.49 39.39 5.98
N GLN A 202 -13.78 39.52 6.28
CA GLN A 202 -14.44 40.81 6.42
C GLN A 202 -15.22 40.90 7.70
N GLY A 203 -14.92 41.93 8.51
CA GLY A 203 -15.76 42.43 9.59
C GLY A 203 -16.68 43.55 9.08
N ASN A 204 -17.99 43.45 9.29
CA ASN A 204 -18.97 44.44 8.87
C ASN A 204 -20.20 44.45 9.75
N GLY A 205 -20.41 45.52 10.51
CA GLY A 205 -21.57 45.73 11.38
C GLY A 205 -22.74 46.49 10.71
N TYR A 206 -22.77 46.61 9.36
CA TYR A 206 -23.86 47.22 8.63
C TYR A 206 -24.74 46.18 7.93
N PHE A 207 -25.96 46.04 8.41
CA PHE A 207 -26.99 45.09 7.90
C PHE A 207 -28.22 45.86 7.37
N GLY A 208 -27.99 46.87 6.54
CA GLY A 208 -29.03 47.83 6.08
C GLY A 208 -29.22 49.03 7.02
N THR A 209 -28.70 48.90 8.24
CA THR A 209 -28.50 49.95 9.26
C THR A 209 -27.28 49.62 10.07
N GLN A 210 -26.66 50.56 10.76
CA GLN A 210 -25.60 50.30 11.71
C GLN A 210 -26.20 49.59 12.92
N ILE A 211 -25.50 48.56 13.43
CA ILE A 211 -25.90 47.73 14.58
C ILE A 211 -24.72 47.65 15.53
N ALA A 212 -24.99 47.81 16.84
CA ALA A 212 -23.98 47.69 17.85
C ALA A 212 -23.62 46.20 18.04
N ASN A 213 -22.35 45.83 17.77
CA ASN A 213 -21.79 44.51 17.96
C ASN A 213 -20.38 44.62 18.53
N GLU A 214 -19.93 43.57 19.19
CA GLU A 214 -18.53 43.29 19.52
C GLU A 214 -18.25 41.83 19.23
N GLU A 215 -17.39 41.61 18.26
CA GLU A 215 -16.93 40.27 17.84
C GLU A 215 -15.42 40.24 17.63
N TRP A 216 -14.84 39.13 17.95
CA TRP A 216 -13.42 38.88 17.80
C TRP A 216 -13.21 37.78 16.80
N LEU A 217 -12.22 37.92 15.92
CA LEU A 217 -11.70 36.85 15.07
C LEU A 217 -10.31 36.51 15.58
N VAL A 218 -10.16 35.31 16.15
CA VAL A 218 -8.96 34.85 16.88
C VAL A 218 -8.25 33.76 16.11
N SER A 219 -6.94 33.89 15.95
CA SER A 219 -6.08 32.89 15.27
C SER A 219 -6.01 31.58 16.05
N PRO A 220 -5.68 30.46 15.37
CA PRO A 220 -5.07 29.32 16.05
C PRO A 220 -3.86 29.77 16.88
N SER A 221 -3.42 28.91 17.81
CA SER A 221 -2.17 29.12 18.54
C SER A 221 -1.01 29.11 17.56
N ILE A 222 -0.13 30.12 17.65
CA ILE A 222 1.05 30.30 16.81
C ILE A 222 2.28 30.09 17.68
N ASP A 223 3.03 29.03 17.41
CA ASP A 223 4.27 28.71 18.10
C ASP A 223 5.44 29.45 17.41
N LEU A 224 6.10 30.35 18.14
CA LEU A 224 7.27 31.11 17.71
C LEU A 224 8.53 30.70 18.48
N SER A 225 8.51 29.51 19.09
CA SER A 225 9.64 28.97 19.86
C SER A 225 10.91 28.91 19.01
N GLY A 226 11.99 29.47 19.50
CA GLY A 226 13.27 29.49 18.80
C GLY A 226 13.45 30.62 17.76
N GLU A 227 12.40 31.40 17.48
CA GLU A 227 12.45 32.52 16.55
C GLU A 227 12.83 33.85 17.25
N SER A 228 13.43 34.76 16.49
CA SER A 228 13.86 36.06 17.00
C SER A 228 13.81 37.15 15.94
N ASP A 229 13.92 38.42 16.37
CA ASP A 229 13.84 39.59 15.48
C ASP A 229 12.55 39.65 14.63
N LEU A 230 11.45 39.16 15.20
CA LEU A 230 10.17 39.02 14.52
C LEU A 230 9.61 40.34 14.03
N LYS A 231 8.95 40.29 12.86
CA LYS A 231 8.20 41.37 12.26
C LYS A 231 6.78 40.91 11.93
N PHE A 232 5.80 41.81 12.17
CA PHE A 232 4.40 41.59 11.84
C PHE A 232 4.01 42.47 10.66
N GLN A 233 3.27 41.93 9.69
CA GLN A 233 2.71 42.67 8.58
C GLN A 233 1.28 42.21 8.31
N ILE A 234 0.39 43.15 8.01
CA ILE A 234 -1.00 42.89 7.65
C ILE A 234 -1.37 43.62 6.38
N THR A 235 -2.11 43.00 5.48
CA THR A 235 -2.72 43.64 4.31
C THR A 235 -4.21 43.82 4.56
N GLN A 236 -4.68 45.06 4.61
CA GLN A 236 -6.01 45.38 5.09
C GLN A 236 -6.60 46.61 4.40
N GLU A 237 -7.92 46.71 4.44
CA GLU A 237 -8.74 47.84 3.97
C GLU A 237 -9.76 48.20 5.04
N LEU A 238 -9.95 49.46 5.34
CA LEU A 238 -10.95 49.97 6.30
C LEU A 238 -11.76 51.07 5.69
N ASP A 239 -13.05 50.81 5.46
CA ASP A 239 -14.02 51.78 4.96
C ASP A 239 -15.07 52.13 6.00
N PHE A 240 -15.66 53.31 5.85
CA PHE A 240 -16.82 53.77 6.62
C PHE A 240 -16.60 53.88 8.14
N ALA A 241 -15.37 53.87 8.61
CA ALA A 241 -15.04 54.07 10.01
C ALA A 241 -15.16 55.54 10.40
N GLY A 242 -16.06 55.86 11.30
CA GLY A 242 -16.15 57.17 11.94
C GLY A 242 -15.19 57.26 13.14
N ASP A 243 -15.10 56.18 13.91
CA ASP A 243 -14.16 56.01 15.03
C ASP A 243 -13.30 54.78 14.81
N THR A 244 -12.05 54.95 14.44
CA THR A 244 -11.10 53.84 14.21
C THR A 244 -10.66 53.14 15.47
N SER A 245 -10.91 53.69 16.67
CA SER A 245 -10.59 53.01 17.95
C SER A 245 -11.47 51.80 18.24
N LEU A 246 -12.57 51.64 17.47
CA LEU A 246 -13.45 50.48 17.53
C LEU A 246 -12.86 49.24 16.86
N ILE A 247 -11.79 49.41 16.11
CA ILE A 247 -11.13 48.35 15.35
C ILE A 247 -9.73 48.14 15.89
N LYS A 248 -9.41 46.90 16.36
CA LYS A 248 -8.14 46.65 17.03
C LYS A 248 -7.48 45.35 16.56
N ILE A 249 -6.16 45.40 16.41
CA ILE A 249 -5.30 44.21 16.25
C ILE A 249 -4.66 43.95 17.60
N LEU A 250 -4.83 42.74 18.12
CA LEU A 250 -4.47 42.36 19.48
C LEU A 250 -3.65 41.08 19.47
N VAL A 251 -2.75 40.94 20.46
CA VAL A 251 -1.92 39.72 20.65
C VAL A 251 -2.00 39.30 22.09
N SER A 252 -2.11 37.99 22.31
CA SER A 252 -2.09 37.37 23.65
C SER A 252 -1.11 36.21 23.70
N THR A 253 -0.45 36.04 24.86
CA THR A 253 0.37 34.87 25.20
C THR A 253 -0.34 33.95 26.21
N ASP A 254 -1.53 34.30 26.65
CA ASP A 254 -2.26 33.57 27.70
C ASP A 254 -3.71 33.22 27.31
N TYR A 255 -4.08 33.37 26.03
CA TYR A 255 -5.43 33.05 25.54
C TYR A 255 -5.74 31.56 25.63
N THR A 256 -6.87 31.23 26.27
CA THR A 256 -7.38 29.86 26.45
C THR A 256 -8.88 29.80 26.19
N ASP A 257 -9.29 30.07 24.94
CA ASP A 257 -10.67 30.02 24.42
C ASP A 257 -11.67 31.05 25.00
N ASP A 258 -11.23 32.02 25.79
CA ASP A 258 -12.08 33.09 26.33
C ASP A 258 -11.38 34.46 26.19
N VAL A 259 -11.86 35.29 25.27
CA VAL A 259 -11.28 36.61 24.93
C VAL A 259 -11.37 37.61 26.07
N LEU A 260 -12.31 37.43 27.02
CA LEU A 260 -12.48 38.35 28.17
C LEU A 260 -11.55 38.02 29.32
N THR A 261 -11.05 36.81 29.41
CA THR A 261 -10.13 36.39 30.50
C THR A 261 -8.68 36.49 30.12
N ALA A 262 -8.36 36.50 28.83
CA ALA A 262 -6.99 36.67 28.33
C ALA A 262 -6.49 38.10 28.46
N THR A 263 -5.17 38.23 28.54
CA THR A 263 -4.49 39.53 28.49
C THR A 263 -4.13 39.83 27.04
N TRP A 264 -4.51 41.01 26.56
CA TRP A 264 -4.29 41.41 25.17
C TRP A 264 -3.46 42.69 25.07
N ASP A 265 -2.40 42.64 24.27
CA ASP A 265 -1.59 43.78 23.87
C ASP A 265 -2.07 44.31 22.51
N GLU A 266 -2.27 45.64 22.40
CA GLU A 266 -2.71 46.26 21.16
C GLU A 266 -1.54 46.59 20.24
N ILE A 267 -1.59 46.11 18.99
CA ILE A 267 -0.66 46.49 17.92
C ILE A 267 -1.10 47.83 17.31
N THR A 268 -0.26 48.82 17.44
CA THR A 268 -0.48 50.14 16.84
C THR A 268 0.44 50.31 15.63
N LEU A 269 -0.11 50.19 14.44
CA LEU A 269 0.63 50.33 13.17
C LEU A 269 0.93 51.81 12.87
N ALA A 270 2.14 52.08 12.35
CA ALA A 270 2.49 53.41 11.83
C ALA A 270 1.73 53.72 10.54
N ASN A 271 1.41 52.69 9.74
CA ASN A 271 0.60 52.78 8.54
C ASN A 271 -0.74 52.04 8.77
N PRO A 272 -1.72 52.66 9.45
CA PRO A 272 -3.01 52.05 9.74
C PRO A 272 -3.82 51.80 8.45
N ALA A 273 -4.85 50.96 8.55
CA ALA A 273 -5.75 50.67 7.44
C ALA A 273 -6.41 51.94 6.87
N THR A 274 -6.57 52.00 5.56
CA THR A 274 -7.25 53.04 4.80
C THR A 274 -8.32 52.43 3.89
N GLY A 275 -9.05 53.26 3.12
CA GLY A 275 -10.07 52.78 2.16
C GLY A 275 -9.51 51.99 0.96
N ASP A 276 -8.21 51.84 0.85
CA ASP A 276 -7.55 50.99 -0.17
C ASP A 276 -6.88 49.79 0.51
N MET A 277 -6.98 48.61 -0.11
CA MET A 277 -6.29 47.42 0.35
C MET A 277 -4.77 47.62 0.25
N ALA A 278 -4.09 47.67 1.37
CA ALA A 278 -2.65 47.94 1.43
C ALA A 278 -1.98 47.19 2.57
N SER A 279 -0.70 46.84 2.37
CA SER A 279 0.13 46.25 3.42
C SER A 279 0.62 47.31 4.39
N SER A 280 0.64 47.00 5.67
CA SER A 280 1.32 47.81 6.70
C SER A 280 2.85 47.78 6.49
N GLU A 281 3.55 48.58 7.29
CA GLU A 281 5.00 48.39 7.52
C GLU A 281 5.28 47.00 8.13
N ASP A 282 6.54 46.58 8.10
CA ASP A 282 7.06 45.49 8.92
C ASP A 282 7.15 46.00 10.37
N TYR A 283 6.07 45.79 11.12
CA TYR A 283 5.95 46.21 12.52
C TYR A 283 6.92 45.38 13.40
N ASP A 284 7.61 46.04 14.33
CA ASP A 284 8.52 45.35 15.27
C ASP A 284 7.72 44.45 16.22
N PHE A 285 7.90 43.15 16.06
CA PHE A 285 7.18 42.11 16.77
C PHE A 285 8.08 41.33 17.74
N SER A 286 9.32 41.80 17.97
CA SER A 286 10.33 41.17 18.82
C SER A 286 9.91 41.00 20.30
N ALA A 287 8.85 41.68 20.73
CA ALA A 287 8.28 41.46 22.05
C ALA A 287 7.73 40.03 22.25
N TYR A 288 7.49 39.30 21.15
CA TYR A 288 6.95 37.92 21.14
C TYR A 288 7.97 36.89 20.65
N ASP A 289 9.25 37.26 20.60
CA ASP A 289 10.32 36.32 20.25
C ASP A 289 10.32 35.12 21.21
N GLY A 290 10.26 33.92 20.66
CA GLY A 290 10.26 32.65 21.41
C GLY A 290 8.95 32.30 22.13
N GLU A 291 7.88 33.10 21.98
CA GLU A 291 6.61 32.88 22.65
C GLU A 291 5.61 32.04 21.81
N THR A 292 4.61 31.49 22.46
CA THR A 292 3.41 30.97 21.80
C THR A 292 2.30 32.00 21.95
N ILE A 293 1.69 32.42 20.84
CA ILE A 293 0.75 33.53 20.82
C ILE A 293 -0.56 33.19 20.12
N ASN A 294 -1.57 34.04 20.36
CA ASN A 294 -2.74 34.19 19.50
C ASN A 294 -2.86 35.63 19.05
N VAL A 295 -3.20 35.84 17.78
CA VAL A 295 -3.54 37.16 17.23
C VAL A 295 -5.06 37.26 17.13
N ALA A 296 -5.60 38.40 17.51
CA ALA A 296 -7.02 38.66 17.39
C ALA A 296 -7.34 39.98 16.66
N PHE A 297 -8.39 39.95 15.89
CA PHE A 297 -9.01 41.12 15.28
C PHE A 297 -10.30 41.41 16.00
N ARG A 298 -10.29 42.46 16.87
CA ARG A 298 -11.48 42.88 17.58
C ARG A 298 -12.23 43.92 16.75
N TYR A 299 -13.47 43.63 16.43
CA TYR A 299 -14.38 44.50 15.73
C TYR A 299 -15.48 44.98 16.67
N GLU A 300 -15.59 46.27 16.84
CA GLU A 300 -16.74 46.90 17.50
C GLU A 300 -17.51 47.79 16.50
N SER A 301 -18.81 47.86 16.67
CA SER A 301 -19.69 48.81 15.99
C SER A 301 -20.74 49.35 16.96
N THR A 302 -21.35 50.47 16.57
CA THR A 302 -22.41 51.12 17.33
C THR A 302 -23.64 51.34 16.44
N ASP A 303 -24.76 51.82 17.00
CA ASP A 303 -25.96 52.17 16.22
C ASP A 303 -25.74 53.35 15.26
N SER A 304 -24.58 54.00 15.27
CA SER A 304 -24.23 55.16 14.46
C SER A 304 -22.90 55.07 13.74
N ASP A 305 -22.10 54.02 14.01
CA ASP A 305 -20.81 53.78 13.37
C ASP A 305 -20.58 52.26 13.18
N ALA A 306 -20.36 51.85 11.93
CA ALA A 306 -20.11 50.46 11.56
C ALA A 306 -19.14 50.46 10.37
N ALA A 307 -17.88 50.19 10.67
CA ALA A 307 -16.83 50.08 9.66
C ALA A 307 -17.01 48.82 8.81
N ARG A 308 -16.41 48.83 7.64
CA ARG A 308 -16.13 47.63 6.86
C ARG A 308 -14.62 47.39 6.91
N TRP A 309 -14.19 46.38 7.64
CA TRP A 309 -12.79 46.02 7.77
C TRP A 309 -12.52 44.72 7.01
N ARG A 310 -11.61 44.78 6.05
CA ARG A 310 -11.18 43.63 5.25
C ARG A 310 -9.72 43.35 5.52
N ILE A 311 -9.39 42.09 5.69
CA ILE A 311 -8.03 41.60 5.93
C ILE A 311 -7.73 40.51 4.89
N ALA A 312 -6.79 40.80 3.98
CA ALA A 312 -6.41 39.91 2.90
C ALA A 312 -5.33 38.93 3.33
N ASN A 313 -4.36 39.42 4.13
CA ASN A 313 -3.35 38.52 4.74
C ASN A 313 -2.78 39.10 6.02
N LEU A 314 -2.23 38.18 6.80
CA LEU A 314 -1.39 38.47 7.96
C LEU A 314 -0.11 37.64 7.83
N LYS A 315 1.03 38.25 8.10
CA LYS A 315 2.32 37.61 8.06
C LYS A 315 3.13 37.90 9.32
N ILE A 316 3.79 36.89 9.84
CA ILE A 316 4.87 37.04 10.82
C ILE A 316 6.15 36.63 10.08
N LYS A 317 7.16 37.49 10.14
CA LYS A 317 8.41 37.35 9.41
C LYS A 317 9.58 37.34 10.36
N THR A 318 10.65 36.66 9.97
CA THR A 318 11.96 36.75 10.63
C THR A 318 13.07 36.92 9.60
N LEU A 319 14.28 37.17 10.04
CA LEU A 319 15.44 37.15 9.15
C LEU A 319 15.65 35.73 8.65
N GLY A 320 15.70 35.57 7.34
CA GLY A 320 15.84 34.27 6.69
C GLY A 320 16.19 34.45 5.22
N ALA A 321 15.84 33.47 4.40
CA ALA A 321 16.09 33.52 2.98
C ALA A 321 14.84 33.06 2.20
N THR A 322 14.56 33.75 1.10
CA THR A 322 13.45 33.42 0.21
C THR A 322 13.96 32.74 -1.05
N GLY A 323 13.26 31.74 -1.52
CA GLY A 323 13.59 30.97 -2.73
C GLY A 323 12.71 29.73 -2.83
N ASN A 324 12.78 29.05 -3.96
CA ASN A 324 12.08 27.77 -4.11
C ASN A 324 12.85 26.66 -3.37
N THR A 325 12.12 25.88 -2.60
CA THR A 325 12.66 24.72 -1.88
C THR A 325 12.11 23.40 -2.45
N ASN A 326 12.87 22.34 -2.25
CA ASN A 326 12.45 20.97 -2.41
C ASN A 326 12.35 20.35 -1.03
N SER A 327 11.16 19.94 -0.61
CA SER A 327 10.94 19.22 0.64
C SER A 327 11.42 17.79 0.49
N LYS A 328 12.35 17.38 1.33
CA LYS A 328 13.07 16.11 1.29
C LYS A 328 12.93 15.35 2.61
N GLY A 329 13.24 14.07 2.55
CA GLY A 329 13.39 13.23 3.73
C GLY A 329 14.50 12.21 3.56
N GLU A 330 15.22 11.94 4.64
CA GLU A 330 16.24 10.91 4.69
C GLU A 330 16.09 10.10 5.98
N TYR A 331 16.36 8.81 5.90
CA TYR A 331 16.31 7.92 7.05
C TYR A 331 17.67 7.81 7.74
N PHE A 332 17.64 7.92 9.06
CA PHE A 332 18.81 7.72 9.90
C PHE A 332 18.52 6.67 10.96
N MET A 333 19.51 5.83 11.24
CA MET A 333 19.46 4.84 12.32
C MET A 333 20.50 5.16 13.37
N TYR A 334 20.10 5.10 14.65
CA TYR A 334 21.04 5.24 15.75
C TYR A 334 21.76 3.92 15.98
N THR A 335 23.06 3.91 15.72
CA THR A 335 23.89 2.71 15.85
C THR A 335 25.29 3.06 16.35
N GLY A 336 25.83 2.23 17.26
CA GLY A 336 27.17 2.44 17.80
C GLY A 336 27.37 3.76 18.54
N GLY A 337 26.30 4.45 18.94
CA GLY A 337 26.35 5.73 19.66
C GLY A 337 26.29 6.95 18.75
N SER A 338 25.90 6.82 17.48
CA SER A 338 25.73 7.93 16.51
C SER A 338 24.58 7.66 15.54
N TRP A 339 24.05 8.72 14.93
CA TRP A 339 23.11 8.62 13.84
C TRP A 339 23.86 8.39 12.52
N GLU A 340 23.46 7.36 11.79
CA GLU A 340 24.02 7.00 10.48
C GLU A 340 22.91 6.96 9.45
N ALA A 341 23.14 7.47 8.24
CA ALA A 341 22.20 7.40 7.14
C ALA A 341 21.93 5.94 6.75
N VAL A 342 20.66 5.59 6.52
CA VAL A 342 20.27 4.25 6.11
C VAL A 342 20.35 4.14 4.60
N GLU A 343 21.10 3.15 4.11
CA GLU A 343 21.18 2.82 2.69
C GLU A 343 20.02 1.89 2.27
N GLY A 344 19.70 1.85 0.98
CA GLY A 344 18.66 0.96 0.43
C GLY A 344 17.22 1.44 0.69
N VAL A 345 17.06 2.67 1.19
CA VAL A 345 15.75 3.31 1.34
C VAL A 345 15.75 4.67 0.65
N TYR A 346 14.64 4.99 -0.02
CA TYR A 346 14.42 6.24 -0.73
C TYR A 346 13.08 6.84 -0.34
N TYR A 347 13.10 8.03 0.24
CA TYR A 347 11.90 8.82 0.52
C TYR A 347 11.67 9.81 -0.62
N LEU A 348 10.47 9.81 -1.22
CA LEU A 348 10.14 10.71 -2.32
C LEU A 348 10.08 12.15 -1.84
N SER A 349 10.85 13.01 -2.50
CA SER A 349 10.81 14.46 -2.31
C SER A 349 9.65 15.12 -3.08
N SER A 350 9.34 16.39 -2.78
CA SER A 350 8.36 17.16 -3.56
C SER A 350 8.74 17.24 -5.05
N ALA A 351 10.02 17.43 -5.37
CA ALA A 351 10.49 17.45 -6.76
C ALA A 351 10.34 16.08 -7.47
N ASP A 352 10.41 14.97 -6.74
CA ASP A 352 10.16 13.64 -7.32
C ASP A 352 8.69 13.49 -7.69
N PHE A 353 7.77 13.93 -6.82
CA PHE A 353 6.33 13.96 -7.12
C PHE A 353 6.03 14.86 -8.32
N ASP A 354 6.61 16.08 -8.38
CA ASP A 354 6.47 17.01 -9.51
C ASP A 354 6.94 16.37 -10.82
N SER A 355 8.05 15.63 -10.80
CA SER A 355 8.59 14.93 -11.96
C SER A 355 7.65 13.88 -12.55
N MET A 356 6.73 13.34 -11.73
CA MET A 356 5.69 12.40 -12.13
C MET A 356 4.43 13.10 -12.63
N GLY A 357 4.39 14.44 -12.60
CA GLY A 357 3.34 15.31 -13.14
C GLY A 357 2.61 16.11 -12.09
N GLU A 358 2.36 17.42 -12.41
CA GLU A 358 1.71 18.42 -11.54
C GLU A 358 0.24 18.67 -11.91
N GLY A 359 -0.29 17.96 -12.92
CA GLY A 359 -1.67 18.13 -13.38
C GLY A 359 -2.71 17.56 -12.41
N SER A 360 -3.98 17.91 -12.65
CA SER A 360 -5.08 17.36 -11.83
C SER A 360 -5.10 15.81 -11.88
N GLY A 361 -5.06 15.18 -10.72
CA GLY A 361 -5.03 13.72 -10.57
C GLY A 361 -3.65 13.11 -10.84
N GLN A 362 -2.60 13.91 -10.78
CA GLN A 362 -1.20 13.47 -10.85
C GLN A 362 -0.50 13.64 -9.49
N PRO A 363 0.57 12.90 -9.21
CA PRO A 363 1.22 12.88 -7.89
C PRO A 363 1.69 14.23 -7.39
N GLY A 364 2.32 15.05 -8.24
CA GLY A 364 2.85 16.37 -7.90
C GLY A 364 1.79 17.47 -7.73
N GLN A 365 0.49 17.15 -7.88
CA GLN A 365 -0.55 18.13 -7.57
C GLN A 365 -0.57 18.50 -6.07
N TYR A 366 -0.27 17.53 -5.21
CA TYR A 366 -0.29 17.66 -3.74
C TYR A 366 0.87 16.89 -3.08
N ASP A 367 1.88 16.50 -3.82
CA ASP A 367 3.05 15.75 -3.37
C ASP A 367 2.69 14.47 -2.59
N ASN A 368 1.70 13.75 -3.07
CA ASN A 368 1.28 12.48 -2.47
C ASN A 368 0.61 11.54 -3.47
N PHE A 369 0.64 10.27 -3.15
CA PHE A 369 -0.23 9.26 -3.75
C PHE A 369 -1.57 9.18 -3.02
N GLY A 370 -2.51 8.42 -3.57
CA GLY A 370 -3.84 8.22 -3.00
C GLY A 370 -4.57 7.07 -3.65
N SER A 371 -5.80 6.79 -3.23
CA SER A 371 -6.59 5.67 -3.77
C SER A 371 -6.88 5.79 -5.28
N SER A 372 -6.84 6.99 -5.85
CA SER A 372 -7.04 7.26 -7.28
C SER A 372 -5.74 7.54 -8.03
N ILE A 373 -4.61 7.61 -7.35
CA ILE A 373 -3.28 7.86 -7.89
C ILE A 373 -2.39 6.76 -7.32
N SER A 374 -2.35 5.59 -8.00
CA SER A 374 -1.61 4.43 -7.51
C SER A 374 -0.11 4.61 -7.66
N PRO A 375 0.71 4.33 -6.61
CA PRO A 375 2.16 4.31 -6.74
C PRO A 375 2.66 3.40 -7.87
N ASP A 376 2.02 2.26 -8.10
CA ASP A 376 2.42 1.26 -9.08
C ASP A 376 2.29 1.74 -10.52
N ASP A 377 1.45 2.77 -10.79
CA ASP A 377 1.32 3.38 -12.11
C ASP A 377 2.50 4.32 -12.44
N TYR A 378 3.22 4.82 -11.44
CA TYR A 378 4.24 5.85 -11.59
C TYR A 378 5.64 5.38 -11.19
N LEU A 379 5.79 4.70 -10.04
CA LEU A 379 7.08 4.40 -9.45
C LEU A 379 7.98 3.50 -10.31
N PRO A 380 7.49 2.47 -11.02
CA PRO A 380 8.38 1.68 -11.89
C PRO A 380 9.10 2.54 -12.95
N THR A 381 8.39 3.49 -13.56
CA THR A 381 8.96 4.40 -14.55
C THR A 381 9.89 5.42 -13.89
N PHE A 382 9.47 6.03 -12.81
CA PHE A 382 10.26 7.00 -12.04
C PHE A 382 11.59 6.39 -11.57
N LEU A 383 11.56 5.21 -10.96
CA LEU A 383 12.75 4.51 -10.47
C LEU A 383 13.70 4.14 -11.61
N GLY A 384 13.16 3.70 -12.76
CA GLY A 384 13.97 3.41 -13.94
C GLY A 384 14.70 4.63 -14.48
N LEU A 385 14.11 5.83 -14.35
CA LEU A 385 14.76 7.09 -14.74
C LEU A 385 15.75 7.59 -13.69
N THR A 386 15.45 7.42 -12.41
CA THR A 386 16.28 7.88 -11.29
C THR A 386 17.48 6.96 -11.07
N PHE A 387 17.30 5.65 -11.23
CA PHE A 387 18.34 4.63 -11.03
C PHE A 387 18.62 3.84 -12.32
N PRO A 388 19.11 4.49 -13.40
CA PRO A 388 19.23 3.87 -14.73
C PRO A 388 20.32 2.77 -14.82
N TYR A 389 21.12 2.58 -13.79
CA TYR A 389 22.18 1.58 -13.72
C TYR A 389 21.87 0.43 -12.77
N ALA A 390 20.65 0.38 -12.24
CA ALA A 390 20.24 -0.71 -11.38
C ALA A 390 20.33 -2.06 -12.10
N GLN A 391 20.76 -3.08 -11.37
CA GLN A 391 20.97 -4.43 -11.88
C GLN A 391 19.81 -5.34 -11.50
N GLU A 392 19.72 -6.48 -12.17
CA GLU A 392 18.76 -7.53 -11.80
C GLU A 392 18.94 -7.91 -10.32
N GLU A 393 17.84 -8.06 -9.59
CA GLU A 393 17.76 -8.33 -8.14
C GLU A 393 18.20 -7.18 -7.24
N ASP A 394 18.52 -5.97 -7.76
CA ASP A 394 18.67 -4.79 -6.90
C ASP A 394 17.35 -4.45 -6.22
N GLU A 395 17.42 -4.14 -4.93
CA GLU A 395 16.27 -3.84 -4.08
C GLU A 395 16.34 -2.42 -3.52
N LEU A 396 15.16 -1.78 -3.40
CA LEU A 396 15.01 -0.44 -2.82
C LEU A 396 13.69 -0.33 -2.08
N PHE A 397 13.73 0.05 -0.80
CA PHE A 397 12.54 0.51 -0.09
C PHE A 397 12.18 1.91 -0.58
N VAL A 398 11.01 2.07 -1.16
CA VAL A 398 10.51 3.37 -1.62
C VAL A 398 9.39 3.81 -0.71
N ILE A 399 9.63 4.92 -0.02
CA ILE A 399 8.72 5.48 0.99
C ILE A 399 8.19 6.81 0.48
N TYR A 400 6.91 7.07 0.71
CA TYR A 400 6.21 8.21 0.12
C TYR A 400 5.03 8.69 0.98
N ASP A 401 4.69 9.95 0.80
CA ASP A 401 3.48 10.51 1.37
C ASP A 401 2.25 9.98 0.61
N TYR A 402 1.22 9.62 1.37
CA TYR A 402 -0.04 9.08 0.87
C TYR A 402 -1.21 9.74 1.58
N TYR A 403 -2.24 10.10 0.83
CA TYR A 403 -3.46 10.66 1.39
C TYR A 403 -4.64 9.71 1.22
N SER A 404 -5.37 9.48 2.32
CA SER A 404 -6.62 8.74 2.33
C SER A 404 -7.74 9.61 2.90
N SER A 405 -8.87 9.69 2.19
CA SER A 405 -10.03 10.46 2.67
C SER A 405 -10.61 9.94 4.00
N SER A 406 -10.35 8.68 4.35
CA SER A 406 -10.81 8.07 5.61
C SER A 406 -9.81 8.18 6.76
N SER A 407 -8.51 8.28 6.47
CA SER A 407 -7.42 8.19 7.46
C SER A 407 -6.49 9.40 7.44
N GLY A 408 -6.71 10.36 6.52
CA GLY A 408 -5.85 11.54 6.36
C GLY A 408 -4.49 11.23 5.72
N ALA A 409 -3.51 12.07 6.01
CA ALA A 409 -2.14 11.94 5.57
C ALA A 409 -1.45 10.76 6.27
N GLN A 410 -0.67 10.00 5.51
CA GLN A 410 0.04 8.80 5.96
C GLN A 410 1.40 8.71 5.26
N ILE A 411 2.37 8.09 5.90
CA ILE A 411 3.58 7.62 5.24
C ILE A 411 3.36 6.14 4.88
N ARG A 412 3.52 5.82 3.61
CA ARG A 412 3.45 4.46 3.09
C ARG A 412 4.72 4.12 2.33
N GLY A 413 4.89 2.86 2.00
CA GLY A 413 6.03 2.40 1.22
C GLY A 413 5.84 0.99 0.70
N ASN A 414 6.74 0.62 -0.18
CA ASN A 414 6.86 -0.74 -0.69
C ASN A 414 8.32 -1.07 -0.99
N LEU A 415 8.65 -2.34 -1.05
CA LEU A 415 9.92 -2.82 -1.58
C LEU A 415 9.79 -2.96 -3.09
N TYR A 416 10.72 -2.36 -3.82
CA TYR A 416 10.85 -2.51 -5.26
C TYR A 416 12.10 -3.31 -5.57
N THR A 417 11.96 -4.30 -6.46
CA THR A 417 13.05 -5.16 -6.93
C THR A 417 13.17 -5.05 -8.45
N VAL A 418 14.38 -5.04 -8.99
CA VAL A 418 14.59 -5.08 -10.43
C VAL A 418 14.37 -6.50 -10.94
N THR A 419 13.31 -6.69 -11.72
CA THR A 419 12.95 -7.99 -12.31
C THR A 419 12.76 -7.84 -13.82
N GLY A 420 13.52 -8.60 -14.61
CA GLY A 420 13.49 -8.47 -16.06
C GLY A 420 13.95 -7.09 -16.57
N GLY A 421 14.80 -6.40 -15.80
CA GLY A 421 15.29 -5.05 -16.09
C GLY A 421 14.30 -3.92 -15.79
N VAL A 422 13.23 -4.18 -15.03
CA VAL A 422 12.22 -3.20 -14.63
C VAL A 422 12.03 -3.24 -13.12
N TRP A 423 11.90 -2.08 -12.48
CA TRP A 423 11.53 -1.99 -11.08
C TRP A 423 10.09 -2.47 -10.88
N THR A 424 9.91 -3.47 -10.04
CA THR A 424 8.62 -4.10 -9.74
C THR A 424 8.36 -4.04 -8.23
N GLY A 425 7.22 -3.50 -7.83
CA GLY A 425 6.81 -3.45 -6.42
C GLY A 425 6.42 -4.82 -5.89
N HIS A 426 6.70 -5.07 -4.62
CA HIS A 426 6.24 -6.28 -3.94
C HIS A 426 4.70 -6.33 -3.91
N GLU A 427 4.15 -7.47 -4.34
CA GLU A 427 2.71 -7.73 -4.31
C GLU A 427 2.35 -8.47 -3.03
N SER A 428 1.49 -7.89 -2.20
CA SER A 428 0.99 -8.54 -0.98
C SER A 428 -0.01 -9.67 -1.23
N VAL A 429 -0.53 -9.76 -2.46
CA VAL A 429 -1.43 -10.81 -2.91
C VAL A 429 -0.92 -11.33 -4.25
N ILE A 430 -0.60 -12.61 -4.31
CA ILE A 430 -0.09 -13.26 -5.52
C ILE A 430 -1.10 -14.24 -6.11
N ASP A 431 -1.10 -14.38 -7.43
CA ASP A 431 -1.79 -15.47 -8.11
C ASP A 431 -0.95 -16.74 -8.01
N THR A 432 -1.57 -17.82 -7.55
CA THR A 432 -0.92 -19.12 -7.39
C THR A 432 -1.89 -20.26 -7.71
N THR A 433 -1.40 -21.49 -7.69
CA THR A 433 -2.21 -22.66 -8.00
C THR A 433 -2.04 -23.75 -6.94
N LEU A 434 -3.11 -24.55 -6.76
CA LEU A 434 -3.07 -25.76 -5.96
C LEU A 434 -3.80 -26.86 -6.71
N GLN A 435 -3.19 -28.03 -6.84
CA GLN A 435 -3.79 -29.19 -7.47
C GLN A 435 -4.54 -30.04 -6.46
N PHE A 436 -5.69 -30.57 -6.87
CA PHE A 436 -6.53 -31.50 -6.12
C PHE A 436 -6.77 -32.76 -6.93
N GLY A 437 -6.75 -33.90 -6.27
CA GLY A 437 -7.19 -35.19 -6.78
C GLY A 437 -8.48 -35.63 -6.09
N PHE A 438 -9.32 -36.41 -6.76
CA PHE A 438 -10.47 -37.06 -6.15
C PHE A 438 -10.09 -38.48 -5.74
N GLU A 439 -9.95 -38.71 -4.42
CA GLU A 439 -9.51 -39.97 -3.82
C GLU A 439 -10.44 -40.37 -2.67
N ASP A 440 -10.81 -41.65 -2.56
CA ASP A 440 -11.69 -42.19 -1.51
C ASP A 440 -13.02 -41.42 -1.33
N GLY A 441 -13.55 -40.88 -2.42
CA GLY A 441 -14.83 -40.15 -2.43
C GLY A 441 -14.77 -38.68 -2.00
N ILE A 442 -13.59 -38.11 -1.84
CA ILE A 442 -13.36 -36.70 -1.48
C ILE A 442 -12.27 -36.06 -2.32
N TRP A 443 -12.32 -34.74 -2.45
CA TRP A 443 -11.23 -33.96 -3.01
C TRP A 443 -10.12 -33.81 -1.96
N VAL A 444 -8.88 -34.12 -2.34
CA VAL A 444 -7.69 -33.97 -1.48
C VAL A 444 -6.65 -33.15 -2.21
N PRO A 445 -5.84 -32.32 -1.50
CA PRO A 445 -4.70 -31.67 -2.10
C PRO A 445 -3.77 -32.73 -2.72
N ASP A 446 -3.47 -32.58 -4.00
CA ASP A 446 -2.63 -33.51 -4.76
C ASP A 446 -1.50 -32.73 -5.43
N ASN A 447 -0.28 -33.16 -5.18
CA ASN A 447 0.91 -32.59 -5.81
C ASN A 447 1.44 -33.46 -6.96
N THR A 448 0.62 -34.37 -7.48
CA THR A 448 1.00 -35.29 -8.55
C THR A 448 1.23 -34.57 -9.87
N ILE A 449 2.44 -34.63 -10.39
CA ILE A 449 2.81 -34.14 -11.72
C ILE A 449 2.75 -35.30 -12.71
N ARG A 450 1.97 -35.12 -13.80
CA ARG A 450 1.95 -36.08 -14.90
C ARG A 450 3.02 -35.71 -15.91
N TYR A 451 3.95 -36.61 -16.15
CA TYR A 451 5.07 -36.39 -17.04
C TYR A 451 5.23 -37.53 -18.05
N THR A 452 5.28 -37.20 -19.35
CA THR A 452 5.59 -38.17 -20.39
C THR A 452 7.04 -38.03 -20.80
N MET A 453 7.80 -39.10 -20.71
CA MET A 453 9.22 -39.11 -21.11
C MET A 453 9.38 -38.71 -22.57
N THR A 454 10.38 -37.88 -22.81
CA THR A 454 10.75 -37.38 -24.13
C THR A 454 11.94 -38.18 -24.72
N THR A 455 12.25 -37.99 -26.00
CA THR A 455 13.42 -38.61 -26.63
C THR A 455 14.73 -38.20 -25.94
N ASP A 456 14.80 -36.97 -25.41
CA ASP A 456 15.99 -36.48 -24.70
C ASP A 456 16.16 -37.16 -23.33
N ASP A 457 15.05 -37.52 -22.69
CA ASP A 457 15.09 -38.28 -21.44
C ASP A 457 15.66 -39.69 -21.65
N TYR A 458 15.24 -40.38 -22.73
CA TYR A 458 15.83 -41.67 -23.07
C TYR A 458 17.32 -41.55 -23.36
N ALA A 459 17.78 -40.49 -24.01
CA ALA A 459 19.20 -40.25 -24.21
C ALA A 459 19.95 -40.02 -22.87
N THR A 460 19.32 -39.33 -21.94
CA THR A 460 19.84 -39.08 -20.58
C THR A 460 19.97 -40.40 -19.81
N ILE A 461 18.94 -41.25 -19.86
CA ILE A 461 18.96 -42.60 -19.24
C ILE A 461 20.09 -43.45 -19.80
N VAL A 462 20.24 -43.46 -21.15
CA VAL A 462 21.32 -44.23 -21.82
C VAL A 462 22.69 -43.74 -21.33
N ALA A 463 22.90 -42.44 -21.30
CA ALA A 463 24.16 -41.86 -20.83
C ALA A 463 24.48 -42.20 -19.37
N ALA A 464 23.46 -42.22 -18.51
CA ALA A 464 23.64 -42.47 -17.06
C ALA A 464 23.77 -43.97 -16.72
N LEU A 465 23.02 -44.86 -17.39
CA LEU A 465 22.85 -46.25 -16.99
C LEU A 465 23.50 -47.29 -17.95
N ALA A 466 24.25 -46.85 -18.99
CA ALA A 466 24.88 -47.75 -19.96
C ALA A 466 25.81 -48.76 -19.32
N ASP A 467 26.59 -48.41 -18.33
CA ASP A 467 27.51 -49.32 -17.64
C ASP A 467 26.77 -50.31 -16.73
N GLN A 468 25.64 -49.89 -16.14
CA GLN A 468 24.84 -50.71 -15.23
C GLN A 468 23.91 -51.67 -15.98
N TYR A 469 23.30 -51.22 -17.08
CA TYR A 469 22.32 -51.97 -17.86
C TYR A 469 22.64 -51.97 -19.36
N PRO A 470 23.83 -52.50 -19.80
CA PRO A 470 24.34 -52.30 -21.15
C PRO A 470 23.42 -52.83 -22.27
N SER A 471 22.74 -53.96 -22.05
CA SER A 471 21.86 -54.56 -23.07
C SER A 471 20.54 -53.80 -23.17
N ALA A 472 19.99 -53.32 -22.06
CA ALA A 472 18.72 -52.60 -22.01
C ALA A 472 18.89 -51.19 -22.57
N THR A 473 19.96 -50.50 -22.20
CA THR A 473 20.27 -49.16 -22.72
C THR A 473 20.64 -49.16 -24.20
N SER A 474 21.37 -50.16 -24.69
CA SER A 474 21.66 -50.29 -26.12
C SER A 474 20.39 -50.54 -26.96
N SER A 475 19.41 -51.30 -26.41
CA SER A 475 18.09 -51.43 -27.05
C SER A 475 17.33 -50.11 -27.07
N MET A 476 17.34 -49.38 -25.96
CA MET A 476 16.68 -48.08 -25.83
C MET A 476 17.27 -47.07 -26.81
N GLU A 477 18.58 -46.98 -26.95
CA GLU A 477 19.25 -46.12 -27.89
C GLU A 477 18.81 -46.36 -29.34
N ASN A 478 18.56 -47.61 -29.70
CA ASN A 478 18.16 -48.00 -31.06
C ASN A 478 16.65 -47.80 -31.33
N TYR A 479 15.79 -47.97 -30.33
CA TYR A 479 14.34 -48.04 -30.54
C TYR A 479 13.54 -46.94 -29.83
N GLY A 480 14.14 -46.17 -28.95
CA GLY A 480 13.49 -45.07 -28.23
C GLY A 480 12.38 -45.50 -27.26
N ASN A 481 12.49 -46.73 -26.73
CA ASN A 481 11.51 -47.30 -25.78
C ASN A 481 12.18 -48.27 -24.82
N MET A 482 11.45 -48.69 -23.78
CA MET A 482 11.87 -49.75 -22.84
C MET A 482 11.30 -51.09 -23.26
N ASP A 483 12.18 -52.10 -23.50
CA ASP A 483 11.74 -53.46 -23.79
C ASP A 483 11.22 -54.13 -22.50
N ARG A 484 9.93 -54.46 -22.46
CA ARG A 484 9.25 -55.07 -21.29
C ARG A 484 9.02 -56.57 -21.44
N ARG A 485 9.59 -57.22 -22.47
CA ARG A 485 9.42 -58.65 -22.72
C ARG A 485 10.21 -59.47 -21.72
N ALA A 486 9.49 -60.19 -20.84
CA ALA A 486 10.09 -61.00 -19.79
C ALA A 486 11.11 -62.03 -20.32
N GLY A 487 12.30 -62.05 -19.71
CA GLY A 487 13.40 -62.90 -20.09
C GLY A 487 14.19 -62.50 -21.33
N ASN A 488 13.89 -61.36 -21.95
CA ASN A 488 14.69 -60.75 -23.00
C ASN A 488 15.98 -60.17 -22.41
N PRO A 489 17.16 -60.32 -23.05
CA PRO A 489 18.39 -59.68 -22.58
C PRO A 489 18.34 -58.15 -22.47
N ALA A 490 17.42 -57.51 -23.18
CA ALA A 490 17.18 -56.07 -23.14
C ALA A 490 15.98 -55.68 -22.26
N GLU A 491 15.43 -56.62 -21.46
CA GLU A 491 14.28 -56.38 -20.59
C GLU A 491 14.59 -55.30 -19.55
N TRP A 492 13.70 -54.30 -19.45
CA TRP A 492 13.64 -53.33 -18.37
C TRP A 492 12.70 -53.88 -17.27
N THR A 493 13.24 -54.35 -16.18
CA THR A 493 12.45 -54.77 -15.00
C THR A 493 11.97 -53.54 -14.23
N ASN A 494 10.95 -53.69 -13.34
CA ASN A 494 10.47 -52.56 -12.54
C ASN A 494 11.58 -51.83 -11.75
N PRO A 495 12.52 -52.50 -11.09
CA PRO A 495 13.65 -51.80 -10.46
C PRO A 495 14.49 -50.98 -11.43
N MET A 496 14.78 -51.53 -12.63
CA MET A 496 15.55 -50.78 -13.66
C MET A 496 14.78 -49.58 -14.20
N VAL A 497 13.45 -49.71 -14.34
CA VAL A 497 12.57 -48.57 -14.72
C VAL A 497 12.60 -47.50 -13.64
N LEU A 498 12.60 -47.92 -12.34
CA LEU A 498 12.69 -46.97 -11.25
C LEU A 498 14.04 -46.22 -11.24
N ASP A 499 15.15 -46.91 -11.48
CA ASP A 499 16.47 -46.29 -11.61
C ASP A 499 16.48 -45.26 -12.77
N ALA A 500 15.84 -45.60 -13.89
CA ALA A 500 15.70 -44.69 -15.03
C ALA A 500 14.82 -43.46 -14.71
N ILE A 501 13.71 -43.65 -13.99
CA ILE A 501 12.85 -42.59 -13.50
C ILE A 501 13.61 -41.64 -12.56
N ASN A 502 14.38 -42.18 -11.62
CA ASN A 502 15.21 -41.37 -10.74
C ASN A 502 16.19 -40.48 -11.54
N VAL A 503 16.89 -41.04 -12.53
CA VAL A 503 17.81 -40.28 -13.38
C VAL A 503 17.10 -39.09 -14.08
N VAL A 504 15.89 -39.32 -14.64
CA VAL A 504 15.15 -38.29 -15.36
C VAL A 504 14.58 -37.26 -14.41
N LEU A 505 13.93 -37.68 -13.33
CA LEU A 505 13.25 -36.72 -12.42
C LEU A 505 14.26 -35.89 -11.62
N ASP A 506 15.43 -36.45 -11.25
CA ASP A 506 16.49 -35.66 -10.60
C ASP A 506 17.13 -34.64 -11.55
N ALA A 507 17.17 -34.92 -12.85
CA ALA A 507 17.61 -33.96 -13.84
C ALA A 507 16.53 -32.90 -14.14
N LEU A 508 15.26 -33.28 -14.16
CA LEU A 508 14.11 -32.43 -14.48
C LEU A 508 13.76 -31.49 -13.32
N ASN A 509 13.78 -31.98 -12.09
CA ASN A 509 13.41 -31.23 -10.89
C ASN A 509 14.37 -31.57 -9.73
N PRO A 510 15.61 -31.06 -9.75
CA PRO A 510 16.63 -31.34 -8.74
C PRO A 510 16.25 -30.82 -7.34
N SER A 511 15.35 -29.84 -7.28
CA SER A 511 14.86 -29.23 -6.03
C SER A 511 13.48 -29.76 -5.59
N ALA A 512 13.02 -30.90 -6.16
CA ALA A 512 11.74 -31.48 -5.74
C ALA A 512 11.69 -31.73 -4.24
N GLU A 513 10.60 -31.30 -3.62
CA GLU A 513 10.38 -31.48 -2.18
C GLU A 513 10.07 -32.94 -1.82
N GLU A 514 10.23 -33.31 -0.55
CA GLU A 514 9.75 -34.61 -0.02
C GLU A 514 8.22 -34.72 -0.26
N GLU A 515 7.77 -35.94 -0.48
CA GLU A 515 6.38 -36.29 -0.78
C GLU A 515 5.86 -35.76 -2.13
N GLN A 516 6.72 -35.14 -2.98
CA GLN A 516 6.33 -34.81 -4.37
C GLN A 516 5.99 -36.09 -5.12
N LYS A 517 4.85 -36.10 -5.81
CA LYS A 517 4.38 -37.25 -6.59
C LYS A 517 4.52 -37.00 -8.08
N TYR A 518 4.89 -38.06 -8.82
CA TYR A 518 4.82 -38.07 -10.28
C TYR A 518 4.10 -39.32 -10.78
N VAL A 519 3.39 -39.16 -11.88
CA VAL A 519 2.96 -40.26 -12.75
C VAL A 519 3.75 -40.11 -14.06
N VAL A 520 4.72 -41.01 -14.25
CA VAL A 520 5.62 -40.99 -15.40
C VAL A 520 5.14 -41.97 -16.45
N THR A 521 4.75 -41.42 -17.62
CA THR A 521 4.36 -42.20 -18.80
C THR A 521 5.59 -42.50 -19.63
N ILE A 522 5.83 -43.77 -19.90
CA ILE A 522 7.03 -44.28 -20.60
C ILE A 522 6.60 -45.09 -21.82
N ASP A 523 7.25 -44.85 -22.97
CA ASP A 523 7.11 -45.71 -24.14
C ASP A 523 7.75 -47.06 -23.93
N VAL A 524 6.98 -48.11 -24.11
CA VAL A 524 7.44 -49.50 -23.88
C VAL A 524 7.15 -50.37 -25.10
N TYR A 525 7.92 -51.48 -25.18
CA TYR A 525 7.69 -52.55 -26.14
C TYR A 525 7.53 -53.86 -25.43
N ASN A 526 6.32 -54.47 -25.49
CA ASN A 526 5.99 -55.77 -24.93
C ASN A 526 5.48 -56.79 -25.96
N GLY A 527 5.91 -56.63 -27.22
CA GLY A 527 5.38 -57.32 -28.41
C GLY A 527 4.69 -56.39 -29.37
N SER A 528 4.28 -55.20 -28.91
CA SER A 528 3.81 -54.06 -29.67
C SER A 528 4.26 -52.78 -28.91
N ASN A 529 4.35 -51.67 -29.64
CA ASN A 529 4.60 -50.35 -29.01
C ASN A 529 3.34 -49.91 -28.27
N THR A 530 3.53 -49.52 -27.00
CA THR A 530 2.49 -48.97 -26.11
C THR A 530 3.15 -48.09 -25.05
N THR A 531 2.38 -47.60 -24.11
CA THR A 531 2.89 -46.83 -22.96
C THR A 531 2.58 -47.55 -21.65
N GLU A 532 3.37 -47.32 -20.64
CA GLU A 532 3.10 -47.70 -19.24
C GLU A 532 3.26 -46.50 -18.34
N ASP A 533 2.37 -46.37 -17.34
CA ASP A 533 2.39 -45.32 -16.33
C ASP A 533 2.98 -45.84 -15.03
N PHE A 534 3.89 -45.09 -14.45
CA PHE A 534 4.55 -45.42 -13.19
C PHE A 534 4.33 -44.29 -12.18
N ALA A 535 3.58 -44.57 -11.11
CA ALA A 535 3.37 -43.64 -10.01
C ALA A 535 4.57 -43.73 -9.04
N VAL A 536 5.21 -42.60 -8.79
CA VAL A 536 6.36 -42.48 -7.89
C VAL A 536 6.19 -41.30 -6.93
N ILE A 537 6.82 -41.40 -5.78
CA ILE A 537 6.86 -40.36 -4.74
C ILE A 537 8.30 -40.17 -4.27
N LYS A 538 8.70 -38.94 -3.93
CA LYS A 538 10.02 -38.66 -3.37
C LYS A 538 10.00 -38.89 -1.86
N ILE A 539 10.82 -39.82 -1.35
CA ILE A 539 10.95 -40.09 0.08
C ILE A 539 12.43 -40.28 0.41
N GLY A 540 12.92 -39.52 1.39
CA GLY A 540 14.32 -39.55 1.79
C GLY A 540 15.28 -39.09 0.70
N GLY A 541 14.82 -38.24 -0.19
CA GLY A 541 15.59 -37.72 -1.32
C GLY A 541 15.61 -38.61 -2.55
N GLU A 542 14.97 -39.80 -2.54
CA GLU A 542 14.90 -40.76 -3.65
C GLU A 542 13.47 -40.92 -4.14
N TRP A 543 13.29 -41.18 -5.45
CA TRP A 543 12.00 -41.52 -6.02
C TRP A 543 11.74 -43.02 -5.84
N ILE A 544 10.63 -43.37 -5.21
CA ILE A 544 10.18 -44.75 -5.01
C ILE A 544 8.79 -44.94 -5.60
N TYR A 545 8.41 -46.16 -5.94
CA TYR A 545 7.04 -46.42 -6.38
C TYR A 545 6.04 -46.12 -5.28
N GLN A 546 4.91 -45.51 -5.65
CA GLN A 546 3.74 -45.44 -4.77
C GLN A 546 3.15 -46.86 -4.61
N GLU A 547 2.82 -47.27 -3.36
CA GLU A 547 2.14 -48.52 -3.07
C GLU A 547 0.64 -48.42 -3.35
#